data_ea37893b78c85646c1c3176d26cdafc6
#
_entry.id   ea37893b78c85646c1c3176d26cdafc6
#
_cell.length_a   1.000
_cell.length_b   1.000
_cell.length_c   1.000
_cell.angle_alpha   90.00
_cell.angle_beta   90.00
_cell.angle_gamma   90.00
#
_symmetry.space_group_name_H-M   'P 1'
#
loop_
_entity.id
_entity.type
_entity.pdbx_description
1 polymer ?
#
loop_
_entity_poly.entity_id
_entity_poly.type
_entity_poly.pdbx_seq_one_letter_code
_entity_poly.pdbx_strand_id
1 'polypeptide(L)'
;MDDDATHGAYGAAEPATGSTAAPAGRPAEESEREWLAEAAAVASRAYAPYSGFAVGAVAVAPSGRRAAGVNVENASYPVGQCAERVALGSLVTAGERRLAAVAVAAADGGDLLPCGACLQALSEFGDPAIVARVGGRPTVFRLQELLRSPFGGHSAGGPQA
;
A
#
# COMPACT_ATOMS: atom_id res chain seq x y z
N MET A 1 13.61 42.42 -17.30
CA MET A 1 14.45 41.35 -16.74
C MET A 1 13.52 40.17 -16.49
N ASP A 2 13.37 39.36 -17.52
CA ASP A 2 12.44 38.22 -17.54
C ASP A 2 13.20 37.00 -17.01
N ASP A 3 12.85 36.54 -15.83
CA ASP A 3 13.37 35.29 -15.27
C ASP A 3 12.46 34.12 -15.72
N ASP A 4 12.79 33.60 -16.90
CA ASP A 4 12.22 32.37 -17.44
C ASP A 4 12.83 31.18 -16.69
N ALA A 5 12.19 30.80 -15.58
CA ALA A 5 12.47 29.57 -14.86
C ALA A 5 11.85 28.40 -15.62
N THR A 6 12.55 27.90 -16.64
CA THR A 6 12.25 26.65 -17.31
C THR A 6 12.35 25.50 -16.26
N HIS A 7 11.23 25.11 -15.67
CA HIS A 7 11.10 23.85 -14.96
C HIS A 7 11.32 22.72 -15.97
N GLY A 8 12.50 22.11 -15.92
CA GLY A 8 12.83 20.94 -16.72
C GLY A 8 11.76 19.86 -16.52
N ALA A 9 11.01 19.58 -17.58
CA ALA A 9 10.11 18.44 -17.62
C ALA A 9 10.94 17.17 -17.35
N TYR A 10 10.68 16.50 -16.23
CA TYR A 10 11.12 15.13 -16.06
C TYR A 10 10.48 14.33 -17.19
N GLY A 11 11.31 13.95 -18.18
CA GLY A 11 10.88 13.09 -19.26
C GLY A 11 10.25 11.84 -18.67
N ALA A 12 9.03 11.54 -19.10
CA ALA A 12 8.36 10.29 -18.73
C ALA A 12 9.30 9.14 -19.17
N ALA A 13 9.83 8.40 -18.20
CA ALA A 13 10.59 7.20 -18.48
C ALA A 13 9.66 6.23 -19.23
N GLU A 14 10.07 5.77 -20.40
CA GLU A 14 9.34 4.74 -21.12
C GLU A 14 9.20 3.50 -20.21
N PRO A 15 8.01 2.88 -20.14
CA PRO A 15 7.83 1.68 -19.34
C PRO A 15 8.79 0.60 -19.85
N ALA A 16 9.56 0.00 -18.93
CA ALA A 16 10.47 -1.09 -19.27
C ALA A 16 9.68 -2.20 -19.99
N THR A 17 10.07 -2.53 -21.21
CA THR A 17 9.43 -3.54 -22.06
C THR A 17 9.76 -4.99 -21.64
N GLY A 18 9.87 -5.24 -20.36
CA GLY A 18 9.98 -6.57 -19.78
C GLY A 18 8.58 -7.10 -19.47
N SER A 19 8.03 -7.95 -20.33
CA SER A 19 6.77 -8.67 -20.07
C SER A 19 6.97 -9.70 -18.96
N THR A 20 6.96 -9.24 -17.71
CA THR A 20 6.50 -10.12 -16.62
C THR A 20 4.99 -9.91 -16.56
N ALA A 21 4.23 -10.92 -16.97
CA ALA A 21 2.78 -10.90 -16.79
C ALA A 21 2.50 -10.49 -15.33
N ALA A 22 1.70 -9.44 -15.15
CA ALA A 22 1.28 -9.04 -13.81
C ALA A 22 0.65 -10.25 -13.12
N PRO A 23 0.86 -10.47 -11.80
CA PRO A 23 0.24 -11.59 -11.11
C PRO A 23 -1.27 -11.51 -11.31
N ALA A 24 -1.89 -12.66 -11.63
CA ALA A 24 -3.31 -12.67 -11.98
C ALA A 24 -4.22 -12.35 -10.79
N GLY A 25 -3.76 -12.60 -9.58
CA GLY A 25 -4.57 -12.48 -8.37
C GLY A 25 -5.82 -13.37 -8.43
N ARG A 26 -6.62 -13.36 -7.39
CA ARG A 26 -7.96 -13.99 -7.37
C ARG A 26 -9.04 -12.94 -7.10
N PRO A 27 -10.30 -13.18 -7.47
CA PRO A 27 -11.41 -12.32 -7.05
C PRO A 27 -11.50 -12.22 -5.52
N ALA A 28 -11.85 -11.02 -5.03
CA ALA A 28 -12.07 -10.81 -3.61
C ALA A 28 -13.35 -11.48 -3.11
N GLU A 29 -13.28 -12.08 -1.92
CA GLU A 29 -14.44 -12.60 -1.17
C GLU A 29 -15.22 -11.47 -0.48
N GLU A 30 -16.35 -11.78 0.16
CA GLU A 30 -17.22 -10.77 0.77
C GLU A 30 -16.49 -9.95 1.84
N SER A 31 -15.83 -10.62 2.80
CA SER A 31 -15.07 -9.94 3.86
C SER A 31 -13.95 -9.06 3.32
N GLU A 32 -13.30 -9.49 2.25
CA GLU A 32 -12.22 -8.73 1.59
C GLU A 32 -12.77 -7.50 0.87
N ARG A 33 -13.94 -7.61 0.25
CA ARG A 33 -14.66 -6.47 -0.33
C ARG A 33 -15.09 -5.47 0.74
N GLU A 34 -15.53 -5.94 1.92
CA GLU A 34 -15.84 -5.07 3.06
C GLU A 34 -14.59 -4.29 3.51
N TRP A 35 -13.43 -4.95 3.65
CA TRP A 35 -12.18 -4.26 4.02
C TRP A 35 -11.77 -3.23 2.96
N LEU A 36 -11.95 -3.54 1.69
CA LEU A 36 -11.66 -2.61 0.60
C LEU A 36 -12.62 -1.40 0.63
N ALA A 37 -13.90 -1.62 0.94
CA ALA A 37 -14.88 -0.55 1.10
C ALA A 37 -14.55 0.33 2.33
N GLU A 38 -14.10 -0.27 3.45
CA GLU A 38 -13.66 0.45 4.64
C GLU A 38 -12.41 1.31 4.31
N ALA A 39 -11.45 0.76 3.55
CA ALA A 39 -10.28 1.49 3.08
C ALA A 39 -10.68 2.70 2.19
N ALA A 40 -11.59 2.51 1.26
CA ALA A 40 -12.11 3.59 0.41
C ALA A 40 -12.82 4.68 1.23
N ALA A 41 -13.59 4.30 2.24
CA ALA A 41 -14.32 5.24 3.10
C ALA A 41 -13.38 6.14 3.91
N VAL A 42 -12.27 5.59 4.44
CA VAL A 42 -11.31 6.40 5.22
C VAL A 42 -10.41 7.25 4.33
N ALA A 43 -10.25 6.94 3.06
CA ALA A 43 -9.40 7.67 2.13
C ALA A 43 -9.73 9.18 2.05
N SER A 44 -11.00 9.55 2.24
CA SER A 44 -11.43 10.95 2.27
C SER A 44 -10.80 11.80 3.41
N ARG A 45 -10.17 11.14 4.39
CA ARG A 45 -9.49 11.79 5.52
C ARG A 45 -7.99 11.97 5.27
N ALA A 46 -7.49 11.57 4.11
CA ALA A 46 -6.08 11.68 3.76
C ALA A 46 -5.61 13.14 3.80
N TYR A 47 -4.37 13.33 4.22
CA TYR A 47 -3.70 14.62 4.11
C TYR A 47 -2.78 14.59 2.88
N ALA A 48 -3.32 14.99 1.73
CA ALA A 48 -2.64 14.90 0.43
C ALA A 48 -2.63 16.26 -0.32
N PRO A 49 -2.08 17.34 0.29
CA PRO A 49 -2.14 18.68 -0.30
C PRO A 49 -1.22 18.86 -1.50
N TYR A 50 -0.25 18.00 -1.70
CA TYR A 50 0.76 18.11 -2.78
C TYR A 50 0.36 17.30 -4.02
N SER A 51 -0.04 16.03 -3.83
CA SER A 51 -0.41 15.16 -4.95
C SER A 51 -1.90 15.23 -5.29
N GLY A 52 -2.75 15.59 -4.34
CA GLY A 52 -4.20 15.43 -4.46
C GLY A 52 -4.66 13.98 -4.46
N PHE A 53 -3.75 13.00 -4.30
CA PHE A 53 -4.03 11.56 -4.38
C PHE A 53 -4.31 10.99 -2.99
N ALA A 54 -5.60 10.90 -2.64
CA ALA A 54 -6.06 10.41 -1.36
C ALA A 54 -6.19 8.88 -1.34
N VAL A 55 -5.51 8.24 -0.38
CA VAL A 55 -5.47 6.79 -0.22
C VAL A 55 -5.85 6.41 1.21
N GLY A 56 -6.66 5.36 1.33
CA GLY A 56 -6.94 4.68 2.60
C GLY A 56 -6.50 3.24 2.59
N ALA A 57 -6.19 2.72 3.77
CA ALA A 57 -5.85 1.31 3.96
C ALA A 57 -6.46 0.76 5.24
N VAL A 58 -6.71 -0.55 5.25
CA VAL A 58 -7.14 -1.32 6.43
C VAL A 58 -6.19 -2.50 6.59
N ALA A 59 -5.47 -2.55 7.71
CA ALA A 59 -4.67 -3.69 8.11
C ALA A 59 -5.49 -4.61 9.00
N VAL A 60 -5.45 -5.92 8.74
CA VAL A 60 -6.23 -6.95 9.41
C VAL A 60 -5.30 -7.97 10.03
N ALA A 61 -5.43 -8.23 11.33
CA ALA A 61 -4.68 -9.25 12.05
C ALA A 61 -5.41 -10.62 11.99
N PRO A 62 -4.69 -11.74 12.23
CA PRO A 62 -5.33 -13.06 12.35
C PRO A 62 -6.38 -13.16 13.48
N SER A 63 -6.28 -12.30 14.49
CA SER A 63 -7.28 -12.17 15.56
C SER A 63 -8.62 -11.59 15.09
N GLY A 64 -8.68 -11.07 13.86
CA GLY A 64 -9.82 -10.30 13.35
C GLY A 64 -9.78 -8.81 13.70
N ARG A 65 -8.80 -8.37 14.51
CA ARG A 65 -8.61 -6.94 14.80
C ARG A 65 -8.22 -6.19 13.53
N ARG A 66 -8.78 -5.01 13.35
CA ARG A 66 -8.50 -4.13 12.21
C ARG A 66 -8.02 -2.77 12.66
N ALA A 67 -7.18 -2.14 11.85
CA ALA A 67 -6.77 -0.75 12.00
C ALA A 67 -6.75 -0.05 10.64
N ALA A 68 -7.35 1.13 10.58
CA ALA A 68 -7.35 1.96 9.38
C ALA A 68 -6.20 2.97 9.39
N GLY A 69 -5.77 3.39 8.20
CA GLY A 69 -4.79 4.45 7.98
C GLY A 69 -5.07 5.18 6.68
N VAL A 70 -4.52 6.38 6.58
CA VAL A 70 -4.58 7.20 5.36
C VAL A 70 -3.18 7.70 5.02
N ASN A 71 -2.92 8.11 3.77
CA ASN A 71 -1.67 8.76 3.47
C ASN A 71 -1.61 10.14 4.12
N VAL A 72 -0.40 10.48 4.62
CA VAL A 72 -0.09 11.77 5.24
C VAL A 72 1.14 12.32 4.56
N GLU A 73 0.94 13.31 3.70
CA GLU A 73 2.02 13.94 2.95
C GLU A 73 2.77 14.97 3.80
N ASN A 74 3.97 15.30 3.34
CA ASN A 74 4.82 16.31 3.95
C ASN A 74 5.60 17.04 2.85
N ALA A 75 5.91 18.32 3.05
CA ALA A 75 6.79 19.09 2.16
C ALA A 75 8.16 18.43 1.98
N SER A 76 8.65 17.75 3.04
CA SER A 76 9.78 16.84 2.95
C SER A 76 9.26 15.46 2.53
N TYR A 77 9.26 15.16 1.25
CA TYR A 77 8.68 13.94 0.67
C TYR A 77 9.10 12.63 1.35
N PRO A 78 10.38 12.43 1.76
CA PRO A 78 10.78 11.21 2.47
C PRO A 78 10.09 11.01 3.83
N VAL A 79 9.55 12.07 4.43
CA VAL A 79 8.82 12.03 5.72
C VAL A 79 7.38 11.58 5.54
N GLY A 80 6.83 11.69 4.35
CA GLY A 80 5.47 11.28 4.03
C GLY A 80 5.20 9.82 4.38
N GLN A 81 3.97 9.52 4.81
CA GLN A 81 3.52 8.17 5.17
C GLN A 81 2.45 7.69 4.20
N CYS A 82 2.64 6.48 3.67
CA CYS A 82 1.58 5.81 2.92
C CYS A 82 0.52 5.24 3.88
N ALA A 83 -0.72 5.13 3.39
CA ALA A 83 -1.87 4.66 4.16
C ALA A 83 -1.63 3.29 4.81
N GLU A 84 -1.00 2.37 4.09
CA GLU A 84 -0.71 1.00 4.56
C GLU A 84 0.25 1.01 5.76
N ARG A 85 1.26 1.88 5.75
CA ARG A 85 2.21 1.99 6.87
C ARG A 85 1.58 2.64 8.10
N VAL A 86 0.66 3.59 7.91
CA VAL A 86 -0.13 4.18 9.00
C VAL A 86 -1.06 3.13 9.62
N ALA A 87 -1.78 2.36 8.79
CA ALA A 87 -2.64 1.26 9.25
C ALA A 87 -1.83 0.18 9.99
N LEU A 88 -0.68 -0.22 9.44
CA LEU A 88 0.24 -1.16 10.08
C LEU A 88 0.71 -0.66 11.45
N GLY A 89 1.20 0.59 11.54
CA GLY A 89 1.64 1.19 12.80
C GLY A 89 0.55 1.21 13.85
N SER A 90 -0.69 1.54 13.46
CA SER A 90 -1.86 1.52 14.33
C SER A 90 -2.17 0.10 14.84
N LEU A 91 -2.09 -0.90 13.98
CA LEU A 91 -2.32 -2.31 14.35
C LEU A 91 -1.25 -2.83 15.31
N VAL A 92 0.02 -2.48 15.06
CA VAL A 92 1.16 -2.82 15.94
C VAL A 92 1.02 -2.14 17.31
N THR A 93 0.56 -0.88 17.35
CA THR A 93 0.27 -0.15 18.59
C THR A 93 -0.84 -0.83 19.39
N ALA A 94 -1.80 -1.46 18.71
CA ALA A 94 -2.87 -2.25 19.33
C ALA A 94 -2.41 -3.63 19.84
N GLY A 95 -1.12 -3.97 19.71
CA GLY A 95 -0.51 -5.20 20.23
C GLY A 95 -0.36 -6.35 19.22
N GLU A 96 -0.85 -6.18 17.99
CA GLU A 96 -0.74 -7.22 16.97
C GLU A 96 0.68 -7.28 16.39
N ARG A 97 1.12 -8.50 16.03
CA ARG A 97 2.46 -8.75 15.48
C ARG A 97 2.43 -9.56 14.19
N ARG A 98 1.24 -9.86 13.67
CA ARG A 98 1.06 -10.60 12.42
C ARG A 98 -0.05 -9.95 11.60
N LEU A 99 0.09 -10.00 10.28
CA LEU A 99 -0.93 -9.56 9.32
C LEU A 99 -1.56 -10.76 8.64
N ALA A 100 -2.90 -10.76 8.57
CA ALA A 100 -3.67 -11.67 7.72
C ALA A 100 -3.93 -11.02 6.36
N ALA A 101 -4.28 -9.73 6.33
CA ALA A 101 -4.55 -8.99 5.10
C ALA A 101 -4.27 -7.49 5.25
N VAL A 102 -4.09 -6.84 4.10
CA VAL A 102 -4.12 -5.37 3.97
C VAL A 102 -4.96 -5.01 2.75
N ALA A 103 -6.03 -4.25 2.97
CA ALA A 103 -6.82 -3.65 1.90
C ALA A 103 -6.34 -2.21 1.66
N VAL A 104 -6.24 -1.80 0.39
CA VAL A 104 -5.83 -0.45 0.00
C VAL A 104 -6.71 0.07 -1.13
N ALA A 105 -7.16 1.33 -1.01
CA ALA A 105 -8.05 1.95 -1.99
C ALA A 105 -7.73 3.43 -2.17
N ALA A 106 -7.82 3.90 -3.41
CA ALA A 106 -7.84 5.32 -3.74
C ALA A 106 -9.27 5.88 -3.54
N ALA A 107 -9.36 7.15 -3.11
CA ALA A 107 -10.64 7.81 -2.87
C ALA A 107 -11.51 7.96 -4.13
N ASP A 108 -10.88 8.07 -5.30
CA ASP A 108 -11.54 8.16 -6.61
C ASP A 108 -12.03 6.81 -7.14
N GLY A 109 -11.74 5.71 -6.42
CA GLY A 109 -12.08 4.35 -6.82
C GLY A 109 -11.20 3.78 -7.94
N GLY A 110 -10.08 4.45 -8.26
CA GLY A 110 -9.12 4.01 -9.26
C GLY A 110 -8.36 2.74 -8.88
N ASP A 111 -7.69 2.16 -9.86
CA ASP A 111 -6.81 0.99 -9.65
C ASP A 111 -5.58 1.41 -8.86
N LEU A 112 -5.22 0.60 -7.85
CA LEU A 112 -4.12 0.88 -6.95
C LEU A 112 -3.52 -0.41 -6.41
N LEU A 113 -2.19 -0.46 -6.32
CA LEU A 113 -1.45 -1.47 -5.56
C LEU A 113 -0.49 -0.78 -4.58
N PRO A 114 -0.14 -1.41 -3.45
CA PRO A 114 0.87 -0.89 -2.56
C PRO A 114 2.20 -0.64 -3.27
N CYS A 115 2.88 0.44 -2.93
CA CYS A 115 4.23 0.68 -3.43
C CYS A 115 5.25 -0.32 -2.85
N GLY A 116 6.44 -0.44 -3.46
CA GLY A 116 7.47 -1.38 -3.01
C GLY A 116 7.91 -1.18 -1.56
N ALA A 117 7.94 0.07 -1.07
CA ALA A 117 8.28 0.36 0.33
C ALA A 117 7.19 -0.13 1.31
N CYS A 118 5.91 -0.04 0.92
CA CYS A 118 4.82 -0.60 1.71
C CYS A 118 4.87 -2.13 1.71
N LEU A 119 5.05 -2.77 0.54
CA LEU A 119 5.19 -4.22 0.46
C LEU A 119 6.36 -4.72 1.33
N GLN A 120 7.50 -4.02 1.30
CA GLN A 120 8.64 -4.33 2.17
C GLN A 120 8.30 -4.22 3.66
N ALA A 121 7.61 -3.15 4.07
CA ALA A 121 7.22 -2.97 5.47
C ALA A 121 6.22 -4.05 5.94
N LEU A 122 5.28 -4.43 5.07
CA LEU A 122 4.27 -5.45 5.38
C LEU A 122 4.88 -6.86 5.44
N SER A 123 5.93 -7.16 4.67
CA SER A 123 6.57 -8.47 4.63
C SER A 123 7.20 -8.89 5.96
N GLU A 124 7.54 -7.94 6.83
CA GLU A 124 8.05 -8.21 8.19
C GLU A 124 6.99 -8.90 9.07
N PHE A 125 5.70 -8.73 8.76
CA PHE A 125 4.58 -9.25 9.55
C PHE A 125 3.93 -10.49 8.92
N GLY A 126 4.60 -11.16 7.99
CA GLY A 126 4.18 -12.38 7.33
C GLY A 126 3.96 -12.21 5.82
N ASP A 127 3.11 -13.08 5.25
CA ASP A 127 2.69 -13.04 3.84
C ASP A 127 1.19 -12.71 3.75
N PRO A 128 0.78 -11.47 4.09
CA PRO A 128 -0.63 -11.09 4.11
C PRO A 128 -1.25 -11.10 2.73
N ALA A 129 -2.56 -11.30 2.67
CA ALA A 129 -3.35 -11.03 1.48
C ALA A 129 -3.37 -9.52 1.21
N ILE A 130 -3.08 -9.11 -0.02
CA ILE A 130 -3.18 -7.73 -0.48
C ILE A 130 -4.47 -7.58 -1.28
N VAL A 131 -5.40 -6.81 -0.73
CA VAL A 131 -6.73 -6.59 -1.32
C VAL A 131 -6.75 -5.21 -1.96
N ALA A 132 -6.95 -5.16 -3.26
CA ALA A 132 -6.87 -3.91 -4.03
C ALA A 132 -7.83 -3.94 -5.23
N ARG A 133 -8.04 -2.79 -5.86
CA ARG A 133 -8.72 -2.74 -7.16
C ARG A 133 -7.67 -2.82 -8.27
N VAL A 134 -7.87 -3.74 -9.21
CA VAL A 134 -7.01 -3.90 -10.40
C VAL A 134 -7.88 -4.28 -11.59
N GLY A 135 -7.73 -3.57 -12.70
CA GLY A 135 -8.58 -3.72 -13.88
C GLY A 135 -10.06 -3.43 -13.57
N GLY A 136 -10.33 -2.47 -12.69
CA GLY A 136 -11.66 -2.11 -12.23
C GLY A 136 -12.33 -3.13 -11.29
N ARG A 137 -11.61 -4.17 -10.83
CA ARG A 137 -12.19 -5.27 -10.02
C ARG A 137 -11.48 -5.43 -8.69
N PRO A 138 -12.20 -5.69 -7.58
CA PRO A 138 -11.61 -6.12 -6.32
C PRO A 138 -10.85 -7.43 -6.49
N THR A 139 -9.54 -7.38 -6.28
CA THR A 139 -8.61 -8.49 -6.55
C THR A 139 -7.72 -8.70 -5.33
N VAL A 140 -7.37 -9.94 -5.07
CA VAL A 140 -6.51 -10.35 -3.96
C VAL A 140 -5.25 -11.01 -4.49
N PHE A 141 -4.12 -10.57 -3.96
CA PHE A 141 -2.79 -11.11 -4.23
C PHE A 141 -2.18 -11.62 -2.92
N ARG A 142 -1.27 -12.56 -3.00
CA ARG A 142 -0.32 -12.77 -1.90
C ARG A 142 0.76 -11.71 -1.98
N LEU A 143 1.27 -11.25 -0.84
CA LEU A 143 2.35 -10.26 -0.84
C LEU A 143 3.54 -10.71 -1.68
N GLN A 144 3.94 -12.00 -1.58
CA GLN A 144 5.05 -12.59 -2.34
C GLN A 144 4.86 -12.57 -3.87
N GLU A 145 3.63 -12.47 -4.37
CA GLU A 145 3.37 -12.32 -5.81
C GLU A 145 3.72 -10.90 -6.29
N LEU A 146 3.61 -9.90 -5.39
CA LEU A 146 3.91 -8.49 -5.67
C LEU A 146 5.36 -8.12 -5.33
N LEU A 147 5.94 -8.75 -4.31
CA LEU A 147 7.34 -8.56 -3.89
C LEU A 147 8.01 -9.92 -3.70
N ARG A 148 8.65 -10.41 -4.77
CA ARG A 148 9.21 -11.77 -4.81
C ARG A 148 10.42 -11.98 -3.88
N SER A 149 11.18 -10.94 -3.62
CA SER A 149 12.43 -11.02 -2.85
C SER A 149 12.52 -9.85 -1.88
N PRO A 150 11.72 -9.84 -0.80
CA PRO A 150 11.82 -8.81 0.21
C PRO A 150 13.18 -8.90 0.92
N PHE A 151 13.68 -7.76 1.37
CA PHE A 151 14.81 -7.74 2.30
C PHE A 151 14.33 -8.31 3.64
N GLY A 152 14.92 -9.41 4.09
CA GLY A 152 14.51 -10.11 5.32
C GLY A 152 15.53 -10.05 6.43
N GLY A 153 15.09 -10.22 7.69
CA GLY A 153 15.94 -10.23 8.87
C GLY A 153 17.07 -11.26 8.83
N HIS A 154 16.92 -12.33 8.07
CA HIS A 154 17.98 -13.33 7.82
C HIS A 154 19.22 -12.71 7.15
N SER A 155 19.04 -11.72 6.29
CA SER A 155 20.13 -11.01 5.63
C SER A 155 20.85 -10.04 6.57
N ALA A 156 20.23 -9.68 7.69
CA ALA A 156 20.74 -8.72 8.66
C ALA A 156 21.12 -9.35 10.03
N GLY A 157 21.03 -10.69 10.17
CA GLY A 157 21.32 -11.38 11.44
C GLY A 157 20.26 -11.12 12.53
N GLY A 158 19.07 -10.70 12.17
CA GLY A 158 17.96 -10.45 13.10
C GLY A 158 17.33 -11.73 13.65
N PRO A 159 16.54 -11.64 14.75
CA PRO A 159 15.86 -12.78 15.34
C PRO A 159 14.86 -13.40 14.37
N GLN A 160 14.82 -14.71 14.30
CA GLN A 160 13.80 -15.45 13.56
C GLN A 160 12.48 -15.31 14.34
N ALA A 161 11.44 -14.82 13.67
CA ALA A 161 10.08 -14.71 14.23
C ALA A 161 9.40 -16.09 14.32
#